data_3b9ef7254ee0e56028ee97cc2c491c25
#
_entry.id   3b9ef7254ee0e56028ee97cc2c491c25
#
_cell.length_a   1.000
_cell.length_b   1.000
_cell.length_c   1.000
_cell.angle_alpha   90.00
_cell.angle_beta   90.00
_cell.angle_gamma   90.00
#
_symmetry.space_group_name_H-M   'P 1'
#
loop_
_entity.id
_entity.type
_entity.pdbx_description
1 polymer ?
#
loop_
_entity_poly.entity_id
_entity_poly.type
_entity_poly.pdbx_seq_one_letter_code
_entity_poly.pdbx_strand_id
1 'polypeptide(L)'
;METSKPLGAVNARFFKRVAAWAFVFSLSAGVVLALSFFATERHQRQRFSDAAAASAFKTSPIPKCGAFTGSDQIWEESQLRYRHLRDDKFTIAMQTYRRPKELNETLRALLDEEIPSLAEVVVVWNDVESPPPGNFKSRHGVPVRYRQSPENSLNQKLWPDPAYETQAIFLSDDDIHYKPKDLEFVFQAWRKFGRRRMTGGFTRCAVQEANGRWKYSFCSADQGQDYYNLILSGLAFAHISFMDYYSSQDEIPKRIRAYVDQHFNCEDIAMNYLVSLLTGEGPLLVKGKDAYVSFVPANGISTRPGHIEARSQCLNDYNELFKCMPLINETVHIEPGVIIS
;
A
#
# COMPACT_ATOMS: atom_id res chain seq x y z
N MET A 1 101.12 -24.76 -10.16
CA MET A 1 100.45 -23.45 -10.38
C MET A 1 99.18 -23.73 -11.20
N GLU A 2 98.08 -24.04 -10.53
CA GLU A 2 96.77 -24.33 -11.15
C GLU A 2 95.92 -23.14 -10.97
N THR A 3 95.41 -22.57 -12.04
CA THR A 3 94.51 -21.44 -12.06
C THR A 3 93.08 -21.95 -12.10
N SER A 4 92.35 -21.76 -11.01
CA SER A 4 90.91 -22.05 -10.91
C SER A 4 90.10 -21.00 -11.69
N LYS A 5 89.25 -21.49 -12.60
CA LYS A 5 88.25 -20.65 -13.31
C LYS A 5 87.02 -20.43 -12.42
N PRO A 6 86.37 -19.30 -12.45
CA PRO A 6 85.22 -18.98 -11.60
C PRO A 6 83.94 -19.62 -12.18
N LEU A 7 83.20 -20.41 -11.36
CA LEU A 7 81.95 -21.06 -11.63
C LEU A 7 80.67 -20.17 -11.48
N GLY A 8 80.83 -18.88 -11.81
CA GLY A 8 79.80 -17.88 -11.45
C GLY A 8 78.81 -17.45 -12.54
N ALA A 9 79.08 -17.72 -13.82
CA ALA A 9 78.32 -17.06 -14.91
C ALA A 9 77.15 -17.82 -15.52
N VAL A 10 77.07 -19.14 -15.27
CA VAL A 10 76.02 -19.99 -15.89
C VAL A 10 74.71 -19.97 -15.09
N ASN A 11 74.75 -19.81 -13.77
CA ASN A 11 73.59 -19.86 -12.93
C ASN A 11 72.67 -18.58 -12.98
N ALA A 12 73.23 -17.44 -13.24
CA ALA A 12 72.48 -16.18 -13.25
C ALA A 12 71.50 -16.03 -14.42
N ARG A 13 71.86 -16.59 -15.59
CA ARG A 13 70.98 -16.58 -16.77
C ARG A 13 69.83 -17.61 -16.65
N PHE A 14 70.09 -18.74 -16.00
CA PHE A 14 69.06 -19.78 -15.75
C PHE A 14 68.02 -19.26 -14.75
N PHE A 15 68.43 -18.69 -13.63
CA PHE A 15 67.51 -18.09 -12.63
C PHE A 15 66.68 -16.97 -13.20
N LYS A 16 67.26 -16.08 -14.04
CA LYS A 16 66.48 -15.01 -14.70
C LYS A 16 65.42 -15.56 -15.66
N ARG A 17 65.72 -16.63 -16.38
CA ARG A 17 64.71 -17.30 -17.27
C ARG A 17 63.63 -17.99 -16.49
N VAL A 18 63.92 -18.72 -15.41
CA VAL A 18 62.93 -19.37 -14.55
C VAL A 18 62.06 -18.32 -13.87
N ALA A 19 62.61 -17.21 -13.36
CA ALA A 19 61.84 -16.09 -12.78
C ALA A 19 60.91 -15.41 -13.81
N ALA A 20 61.39 -15.22 -15.05
CA ALA A 20 60.55 -14.67 -16.13
C ALA A 20 59.39 -15.56 -16.52
N TRP A 21 59.62 -16.87 -16.59
CA TRP A 21 58.55 -17.85 -16.86
C TRP A 21 57.52 -17.97 -15.70
N ALA A 22 57.99 -17.94 -14.45
CA ALA A 22 57.11 -17.93 -13.29
C ALA A 22 56.24 -16.66 -13.25
N PHE A 23 56.79 -15.50 -13.64
CA PHE A 23 56.04 -14.24 -13.71
C PHE A 23 54.98 -14.28 -14.83
N VAL A 24 55.29 -14.80 -16.00
CA VAL A 24 54.35 -14.96 -17.13
C VAL A 24 53.26 -15.94 -16.77
N PHE A 25 53.58 -17.05 -16.10
CA PHE A 25 52.54 -18.02 -15.62
C PHE A 25 51.63 -17.42 -14.54
N SER A 26 52.16 -16.62 -13.63
CA SER A 26 51.39 -15.94 -12.60
C SER A 26 50.45 -14.88 -13.21
N LEU A 27 50.90 -14.12 -14.20
CA LEU A 27 50.05 -13.15 -14.93
C LEU A 27 48.96 -13.85 -15.74
N SER A 28 49.27 -14.94 -16.43
CA SER A 28 48.26 -15.71 -17.20
C SER A 28 47.21 -16.37 -16.30
N ALA A 29 47.60 -16.91 -15.15
CA ALA A 29 46.67 -17.46 -14.16
C ALA A 29 45.77 -16.37 -13.56
N GLY A 30 46.31 -15.17 -13.25
CA GLY A 30 45.52 -14.04 -12.79
C GLY A 30 44.50 -13.55 -13.81
N VAL A 31 44.88 -13.48 -15.09
CA VAL A 31 43.94 -13.08 -16.16
C VAL A 31 42.84 -14.13 -16.35
N VAL A 32 43.14 -15.43 -16.30
CA VAL A 32 42.14 -16.50 -16.41
C VAL A 32 41.19 -16.49 -15.23
N LEU A 33 41.67 -16.26 -14.00
CA LEU A 33 40.80 -16.13 -12.82
C LEU A 33 39.94 -14.89 -12.90
N ALA A 34 40.44 -13.74 -13.35
CA ALA A 34 39.64 -12.53 -13.54
C ALA A 34 38.56 -12.74 -14.61
N LEU A 35 38.91 -13.32 -15.75
CA LEU A 35 37.92 -13.63 -16.81
C LEU A 35 36.85 -14.63 -16.34
N SER A 36 37.24 -15.64 -15.55
CA SER A 36 36.28 -16.59 -14.97
C SER A 36 35.36 -15.90 -13.96
N PHE A 37 35.86 -14.98 -13.15
CA PHE A 37 35.06 -14.19 -12.22
C PHE A 37 34.06 -13.29 -12.94
N PHE A 38 34.50 -12.55 -13.96
CA PHE A 38 33.60 -11.74 -14.78
C PHE A 38 32.59 -12.54 -15.58
N ALA A 39 32.95 -13.75 -16.04
CA ALA A 39 32.03 -14.65 -16.70
C ALA A 39 30.95 -15.20 -15.75
N THR A 40 31.32 -15.55 -14.51
CA THR A 40 30.38 -16.01 -13.49
C THR A 40 29.47 -14.88 -13.03
N GLU A 41 29.97 -13.66 -12.81
CA GLU A 41 29.12 -12.50 -12.49
C GLU A 41 28.14 -12.16 -13.61
N ARG A 42 28.62 -12.20 -14.86
CA ARG A 42 27.77 -11.96 -16.03
C ARG A 42 26.68 -13.02 -16.16
N HIS A 43 27.01 -14.29 -15.90
CA HIS A 43 26.06 -15.40 -15.92
C HIS A 43 25.07 -15.36 -14.76
N GLN A 44 25.49 -14.92 -13.57
CA GLN A 44 24.60 -14.64 -12.44
C GLN A 44 23.66 -13.46 -12.72
N ARG A 45 24.17 -12.35 -13.26
CA ARG A 45 23.32 -11.20 -13.65
C ARG A 45 22.31 -11.59 -14.74
N GLN A 46 22.70 -12.42 -15.69
CA GLN A 46 21.81 -12.92 -16.74
C GLN A 46 20.75 -13.86 -16.18
N ARG A 47 21.11 -14.76 -15.26
CA ARG A 47 20.14 -15.61 -14.54
C ARG A 47 19.17 -14.81 -13.67
N PHE A 48 19.63 -13.74 -13.00
CA PHE A 48 18.74 -12.82 -12.27
C PHE A 48 17.84 -12.02 -13.21
N SER A 49 18.34 -11.59 -14.36
CA SER A 49 17.54 -10.92 -15.41
C SER A 49 16.51 -11.88 -16.02
N ASP A 50 16.92 -13.12 -16.32
CA ASP A 50 16.05 -14.13 -16.91
C ASP A 50 15.03 -14.68 -15.89
N ALA A 51 15.41 -14.78 -14.60
CA ALA A 51 14.48 -15.09 -13.51
C ALA A 51 13.51 -13.94 -13.22
N ALA A 52 13.96 -12.69 -13.31
CA ALA A 52 13.09 -11.52 -13.22
C ALA A 52 12.16 -11.40 -14.45
N ALA A 53 12.65 -11.75 -15.65
CA ALA A 53 11.84 -11.82 -16.86
C ALA A 53 10.89 -13.03 -16.87
N ALA A 54 11.28 -14.15 -16.25
CA ALA A 54 10.42 -15.34 -16.11
C ALA A 54 9.41 -15.24 -14.98
N SER A 55 9.68 -14.39 -13.97
CA SER A 55 8.73 -13.99 -12.94
C SER A 55 7.90 -12.73 -13.34
N ALA A 56 8.06 -12.23 -14.54
CA ALA A 56 7.00 -11.47 -15.15
C ALA A 56 5.79 -12.41 -15.19
N PHE A 57 5.00 -12.37 -14.10
CA PHE A 57 3.71 -13.01 -14.00
C PHE A 57 3.06 -12.91 -15.37
N LYS A 58 2.74 -14.04 -15.99
CA LYS A 58 1.71 -14.09 -17.00
C LYS A 58 0.44 -13.66 -16.28
N THR A 59 0.27 -12.36 -16.13
CA THR A 59 -1.03 -11.79 -15.84
C THR A 59 -1.89 -12.25 -17.03
N SER A 60 -2.69 -13.27 -16.79
CA SER A 60 -3.83 -13.52 -17.67
C SER A 60 -4.47 -12.15 -17.83
N PRO A 61 -4.75 -11.67 -19.08
CA PRO A 61 -5.39 -10.39 -19.23
C PRO A 61 -6.65 -10.45 -18.39
N ILE A 62 -6.67 -9.65 -17.30
CA ILE A 62 -7.86 -9.50 -16.45
C ILE A 62 -8.95 -9.11 -17.45
N PRO A 63 -10.07 -9.84 -17.51
CA PRO A 63 -11.16 -9.42 -18.35
C PRO A 63 -11.46 -7.97 -17.93
N LYS A 64 -11.17 -6.99 -18.81
CA LYS A 64 -11.55 -5.62 -18.52
C LYS A 64 -13.02 -5.70 -18.17
N CYS A 65 -13.38 -5.21 -17.00
CA CYS A 65 -14.75 -5.08 -16.59
C CYS A 65 -15.44 -4.21 -17.65
N GLY A 66 -15.99 -4.85 -18.65
CA GLY A 66 -16.26 -4.30 -19.99
C GLY A 66 -17.39 -3.29 -20.10
N ALA A 67 -17.77 -2.64 -18.98
CA ALA A 67 -18.90 -1.73 -18.95
C ALA A 67 -18.54 -0.25 -18.68
N PHE A 68 -17.24 0.09 -18.55
CA PHE A 68 -16.81 1.40 -18.05
C PHE A 68 -16.09 2.23 -19.13
N THR A 69 -16.73 2.42 -20.26
CA THR A 69 -16.26 3.39 -21.25
C THR A 69 -16.40 4.81 -20.68
N GLY A 70 -15.26 5.49 -20.46
CA GLY A 70 -15.23 6.85 -19.93
C GLY A 70 -14.68 6.99 -18.52
N SER A 71 -14.71 5.96 -17.69
CA SER A 71 -14.21 5.99 -16.31
C SER A 71 -12.69 6.23 -16.24
N ASP A 72 -11.93 5.66 -17.16
CA ASP A 72 -10.48 5.86 -17.25
C ASP A 72 -10.17 7.35 -17.49
N GLN A 73 -10.87 8.00 -18.42
CA GLN A 73 -10.68 9.41 -18.71
C GLN A 73 -11.01 10.30 -17.50
N ILE A 74 -12.13 10.06 -16.83
CA ILE A 74 -12.54 10.83 -15.64
C ILE A 74 -11.47 10.69 -14.55
N TRP A 75 -10.93 9.49 -14.36
CA TRP A 75 -9.89 9.27 -13.38
C TRP A 75 -8.55 9.91 -13.78
N GLU A 76 -8.15 9.88 -15.04
CA GLU A 76 -6.97 10.57 -15.55
C GLU A 76 -7.08 12.08 -15.34
N GLU A 77 -8.24 12.67 -15.62
CA GLU A 77 -8.54 14.08 -15.34
C GLU A 77 -8.43 14.39 -13.84
N SER A 78 -8.91 13.51 -12.98
CA SER A 78 -8.77 13.62 -11.52
C SER A 78 -7.30 13.61 -11.10
N GLN A 79 -6.47 12.72 -11.65
CA GLN A 79 -5.04 12.69 -11.35
C GLN A 79 -4.35 14.01 -11.78
N LEU A 80 -4.69 14.54 -12.96
CA LEU A 80 -4.14 15.81 -13.44
C LEU A 80 -4.57 16.99 -12.56
N ARG A 81 -5.82 17.00 -12.10
CA ARG A 81 -6.37 18.03 -11.20
C ARG A 81 -5.58 18.14 -9.90
N TYR A 82 -5.17 17.02 -9.30
CA TYR A 82 -4.51 16.97 -8.01
C TYR A 82 -2.98 16.87 -8.06
N ARG A 83 -2.37 16.84 -9.26
CA ARG A 83 -0.90 16.72 -9.39
C ARG A 83 -0.10 17.87 -8.75
N HIS A 84 -0.75 19.02 -8.52
CA HIS A 84 -0.11 20.19 -7.92
C HIS A 84 -0.02 20.10 -6.39
N LEU A 85 -0.77 19.17 -5.76
CA LEU A 85 -0.74 18.97 -4.34
C LEU A 85 0.57 18.30 -3.91
N ARG A 86 0.92 18.48 -2.65
CA ARG A 86 2.12 17.90 -2.05
C ARG A 86 2.08 16.38 -2.08
N ASP A 87 3.19 15.78 -2.47
CA ASP A 87 3.38 14.33 -2.49
C ASP A 87 4.35 13.83 -1.41
N ASP A 88 4.99 14.76 -0.69
CA ASP A 88 5.93 14.51 0.41
C ASP A 88 5.27 14.51 1.79
N LYS A 89 3.98 14.80 1.84
CA LYS A 89 3.14 14.84 3.05
C LYS A 89 1.82 14.10 2.81
N PHE A 90 1.11 13.86 3.91
CA PHE A 90 -0.24 13.30 3.86
C PHE A 90 -1.20 14.00 4.83
N THR A 91 -2.47 13.87 4.55
CA THR A 91 -3.59 14.30 5.40
C THR A 91 -4.30 13.08 5.96
N ILE A 92 -4.70 13.11 7.22
CA ILE A 92 -5.60 12.10 7.81
C ILE A 92 -7.04 12.59 7.65
N ALA A 93 -7.90 11.76 7.03
CA ALA A 93 -9.36 11.94 7.02
C ALA A 93 -9.98 10.93 7.99
N MET A 94 -10.33 11.41 9.20
CA MET A 94 -10.84 10.56 10.29
C MET A 94 -12.34 10.78 10.47
N GLN A 95 -13.13 9.74 10.22
CA GLN A 95 -14.59 9.82 10.39
C GLN A 95 -15.00 9.47 11.81
N THR A 96 -15.96 10.24 12.36
CA THR A 96 -16.55 9.99 13.68
C THR A 96 -18.06 10.28 13.69
N TYR A 97 -18.78 9.56 14.53
CA TYR A 97 -20.20 9.82 14.80
C TYR A 97 -20.54 9.53 16.25
N ARG A 98 -20.81 10.59 17.05
CA ARG A 98 -21.23 10.54 18.46
C ARG A 98 -20.32 9.74 19.38
N ARG A 99 -19.02 9.76 19.11
CA ARG A 99 -17.97 9.06 19.88
C ARG A 99 -16.82 10.03 20.30
N PRO A 100 -17.13 11.09 21.04
CA PRO A 100 -16.13 12.12 21.37
C PRO A 100 -14.99 11.58 22.25
N LYS A 101 -15.24 10.54 23.04
CA LYS A 101 -14.23 9.91 23.89
C LYS A 101 -13.22 9.14 23.04
N GLU A 102 -13.69 8.25 22.19
CA GLU A 102 -12.88 7.44 21.28
C GLU A 102 -12.07 8.33 20.34
N LEU A 103 -12.70 9.33 19.75
CA LEU A 103 -12.04 10.34 18.93
C LEU A 103 -10.87 11.02 19.69
N ASN A 104 -11.12 11.47 20.92
CA ASN A 104 -10.10 12.18 21.72
C ASN A 104 -8.95 11.23 22.10
N GLU A 105 -9.23 9.98 22.44
CA GLU A 105 -8.22 8.96 22.75
C GLU A 105 -7.36 8.65 21.52
N THR A 106 -7.98 8.44 20.35
CA THR A 106 -7.28 8.18 19.08
C THR A 106 -6.43 9.38 18.65
N LEU A 107 -6.96 10.61 18.69
CA LEU A 107 -6.20 11.82 18.36
C LEU A 107 -5.00 12.00 19.30
N ARG A 108 -5.16 11.77 20.60
CA ARG A 108 -4.04 11.86 21.56
C ARG A 108 -2.97 10.81 21.27
N ALA A 109 -3.35 9.55 21.10
CA ALA A 109 -2.40 8.48 20.83
C ALA A 109 -1.67 8.69 19.50
N LEU A 110 -2.37 9.13 18.46
CA LEU A 110 -1.83 9.39 17.15
C LEU A 110 -0.87 10.59 17.10
N LEU A 111 -1.17 11.65 17.88
CA LEU A 111 -0.42 12.91 17.89
C LEU A 111 0.49 13.07 19.11
N ASP A 112 0.76 12.00 19.87
CA ASP A 112 1.68 12.01 21.03
C ASP A 112 3.15 12.11 20.63
N GLU A 113 3.51 11.48 19.51
CA GLU A 113 4.83 11.59 18.89
C GLU A 113 4.75 12.37 17.56
N GLU A 114 5.88 12.91 17.13
CA GLU A 114 5.99 13.58 15.83
C GLU A 114 5.86 12.57 14.69
N ILE A 115 5.04 12.91 13.69
CA ILE A 115 4.93 12.21 12.42
C ILE A 115 5.43 13.18 11.34
N PRO A 116 6.68 13.02 10.87
CA PRO A 116 7.33 14.03 10.03
C PRO A 116 6.57 14.37 8.75
N SER A 117 5.88 13.41 8.17
CA SER A 117 5.14 13.60 6.91
C SER A 117 3.66 13.99 7.10
N LEU A 118 3.14 14.07 8.32
CA LEU A 118 1.76 14.47 8.56
C LEU A 118 1.58 15.98 8.37
N ALA A 119 0.68 16.38 7.49
CA ALA A 119 0.34 17.78 7.24
C ALA A 119 -0.79 18.27 8.15
N GLU A 120 -1.89 17.54 8.22
CA GLU A 120 -3.06 17.87 9.02
C GLU A 120 -3.91 16.63 9.35
N VAL A 121 -4.78 16.75 10.33
CA VAL A 121 -5.87 15.81 10.59
C VAL A 121 -7.19 16.52 10.33
N VAL A 122 -8.02 15.97 9.47
CA VAL A 122 -9.38 16.41 9.18
C VAL A 122 -10.36 15.43 9.79
N VAL A 123 -11.03 15.85 10.84
CA VAL A 123 -12.09 15.06 11.47
C VAL A 123 -13.39 15.29 10.70
N VAL A 124 -13.85 14.25 10.02
CA VAL A 124 -15.13 14.22 9.31
C VAL A 124 -16.22 13.98 10.34
N TRP A 125 -16.88 15.07 10.74
CA TRP A 125 -17.86 15.08 11.81
C TRP A 125 -19.25 14.77 11.27
N ASN A 126 -19.72 13.55 11.48
CA ASN A 126 -20.99 13.06 10.94
C ASN A 126 -22.22 13.32 11.85
N ASP A 127 -22.03 13.83 13.06
CA ASP A 127 -23.16 14.23 13.90
C ASP A 127 -23.72 15.59 13.44
N VAL A 128 -24.77 15.53 12.65
CA VAL A 128 -25.45 16.72 12.11
C VAL A 128 -26.29 17.47 13.15
N GLU A 129 -26.56 16.84 14.28
CA GLU A 129 -27.40 17.42 15.35
C GLU A 129 -26.57 18.19 16.38
N SER A 130 -25.26 17.91 16.44
CA SER A 130 -24.36 18.54 17.41
C SER A 130 -23.17 19.18 16.70
N PRO A 131 -22.74 20.39 17.12
CA PRO A 131 -21.51 20.97 16.58
C PRO A 131 -20.30 20.12 16.98
N PRO A 132 -19.23 20.15 16.18
CA PRO A 132 -17.98 19.52 16.57
C PRO A 132 -17.44 20.12 17.88
N PRO A 133 -16.67 19.33 18.65
CA PRO A 133 -16.03 19.86 19.85
C PRO A 133 -15.03 20.97 19.50
N GLY A 134 -14.65 21.76 20.49
CA GLY A 134 -13.67 22.83 20.29
C GLY A 134 -12.32 22.33 19.77
N ASN A 135 -11.47 23.24 19.33
CA ASN A 135 -10.20 22.95 18.70
C ASN A 135 -9.34 21.99 19.53
N PHE A 136 -8.94 20.90 18.92
CA PHE A 136 -7.94 19.98 19.48
C PHE A 136 -6.54 20.61 19.37
N LYS A 137 -5.80 20.61 20.47
CA LYS A 137 -4.40 21.08 20.49
C LYS A 137 -3.45 19.88 20.39
N SER A 138 -2.82 19.72 19.24
CA SER A 138 -1.76 18.75 19.04
C SER A 138 -0.48 19.16 19.78
N ARG A 139 0.21 18.19 20.35
CA ARG A 139 1.48 18.39 21.05
C ARG A 139 2.60 18.88 20.12
N HIS A 140 2.60 18.42 18.88
CA HIS A 140 3.62 18.74 17.87
C HIS A 140 3.16 19.78 16.83
N GLY A 141 2.11 20.52 17.12
CA GLY A 141 1.63 21.59 16.25
C GLY A 141 0.93 21.15 14.96
N VAL A 142 0.60 19.87 14.83
CA VAL A 142 -0.18 19.38 13.69
C VAL A 142 -1.59 19.98 13.77
N PRO A 143 -2.08 20.67 12.73
CA PRO A 143 -3.42 21.23 12.73
C PRO A 143 -4.47 20.09 12.74
N VAL A 144 -5.48 20.24 13.59
CA VAL A 144 -6.66 19.38 13.62
C VAL A 144 -7.87 20.25 13.38
N ARG A 145 -8.54 20.05 12.26
CA ARG A 145 -9.76 20.77 11.90
C ARG A 145 -10.95 19.81 11.76
N TYR A 146 -12.13 20.34 11.96
CA TYR A 146 -13.38 19.61 11.82
C TYR A 146 -14.09 20.01 10.53
N ARG A 147 -14.48 18.99 9.75
CA ARG A 147 -15.34 19.15 8.59
C ARG A 147 -16.73 18.63 8.95
N GLN A 148 -17.70 19.53 9.13
CA GLN A 148 -19.09 19.18 9.38
C GLN A 148 -19.65 18.49 8.13
N SER A 149 -20.16 17.28 8.28
CA SER A 149 -20.87 16.57 7.23
C SER A 149 -22.30 17.09 7.06
N PRO A 150 -22.84 17.13 5.82
CA PRO A 150 -24.22 17.52 5.59
C PRO A 150 -25.24 16.46 6.07
N GLU A 151 -24.78 15.23 6.21
CA GLU A 151 -25.59 14.08 6.61
C GLU A 151 -24.72 13.02 7.30
N ASN A 152 -25.34 12.12 8.06
CA ASN A 152 -24.65 10.97 8.63
C ASN A 152 -24.54 9.84 7.57
N SER A 153 -23.44 9.82 6.83
CA SER A 153 -23.17 8.82 5.79
C SER A 153 -21.74 8.31 5.86
N LEU A 154 -21.52 7.04 5.57
CA LEU A 154 -20.17 6.46 5.46
C LEU A 154 -19.42 7.00 4.24
N ASN A 155 -20.13 7.52 3.25
CA ASN A 155 -19.55 8.17 2.09
C ASN A 155 -18.75 9.42 2.45
N GLN A 156 -19.07 10.10 3.55
CA GLN A 156 -18.50 11.42 3.87
C GLN A 156 -16.97 11.40 4.04
N LYS A 157 -16.40 10.31 4.55
CA LYS A 157 -14.94 10.13 4.64
C LYS A 157 -14.26 10.12 3.25
N LEU A 158 -14.99 9.66 2.24
CA LEU A 158 -14.49 9.48 0.88
C LEU A 158 -14.73 10.69 -0.04
N TRP A 159 -15.31 11.78 0.47
CA TRP A 159 -15.41 13.02 -0.27
C TRP A 159 -14.11 13.82 -0.17
N PRO A 160 -13.50 14.24 -1.32
CA PRO A 160 -12.34 15.10 -1.28
C PRO A 160 -12.71 16.46 -0.69
N ASP A 161 -11.91 16.93 0.26
CA ASP A 161 -12.07 18.27 0.81
C ASP A 161 -11.32 19.27 -0.07
N PRO A 162 -11.95 20.37 -0.50
CA PRO A 162 -11.28 21.39 -1.31
C PRO A 162 -10.04 22.02 -0.66
N ALA A 163 -9.93 21.93 0.67
CA ALA A 163 -8.79 22.45 1.43
C ALA A 163 -7.67 21.41 1.63
N TYR A 164 -7.76 20.22 1.05
CA TYR A 164 -6.64 19.26 1.10
C TYR A 164 -5.44 19.79 0.29
N GLU A 165 -4.27 19.74 0.93
CA GLU A 165 -3.00 20.16 0.33
C GLU A 165 -2.10 18.98 -0.08
N THR A 166 -2.55 17.75 0.11
CA THR A 166 -1.76 16.54 -0.10
C THR A 166 -2.43 15.55 -1.05
N GLN A 167 -1.60 14.84 -1.85
CA GLN A 167 -2.09 13.77 -2.73
C GLN A 167 -2.46 12.50 -1.95
N ALA A 168 -1.76 12.26 -0.83
CA ALA A 168 -1.97 11.12 0.04
C ALA A 168 -3.02 11.44 1.09
N ILE A 169 -4.09 10.67 1.12
CA ILE A 169 -5.11 10.76 2.16
C ILE A 169 -5.11 9.44 2.93
N PHE A 170 -4.83 9.52 4.24
CA PHE A 170 -4.98 8.40 5.14
C PHE A 170 -6.42 8.37 5.67
N LEU A 171 -7.17 7.41 5.19
CA LEU A 171 -8.54 7.15 5.63
C LEU A 171 -8.49 6.43 6.97
N SER A 172 -9.18 6.97 7.97
CA SER A 172 -9.15 6.46 9.34
C SER A 172 -10.55 6.50 9.96
N ASP A 173 -10.77 5.58 10.91
CA ASP A 173 -11.89 5.65 11.84
C ASP A 173 -11.40 6.12 13.21
N ASP A 174 -12.31 6.54 14.08
CA ASP A 174 -11.99 7.10 15.39
C ASP A 174 -11.64 6.05 16.45
N ASP A 175 -11.62 4.77 16.07
CA ASP A 175 -11.40 3.62 16.96
C ASP A 175 -10.24 2.70 16.50
N ILE A 176 -9.46 3.13 15.53
CA ILE A 176 -8.31 2.35 15.03
C ILE A 176 -7.19 3.28 14.55
N HIS A 177 -5.95 2.97 14.90
CA HIS A 177 -4.79 3.75 14.45
C HIS A 177 -3.49 2.93 14.45
N TYR A 178 -2.54 3.31 13.62
CA TYR A 178 -1.15 2.92 13.77
C TYR A 178 -0.47 3.71 14.91
N LYS A 179 0.61 3.17 15.47
CA LYS A 179 1.54 4.01 16.23
C LYS A 179 2.19 5.06 15.28
N PRO A 180 2.56 6.25 15.78
CA PRO A 180 3.08 7.33 14.94
C PRO A 180 4.22 6.95 14.01
N LYS A 181 5.23 6.23 14.50
CA LYS A 181 6.38 5.76 13.69
C LYS A 181 5.98 4.76 12.61
N ASP A 182 5.02 3.89 12.92
CA ASP A 182 4.51 2.91 11.96
C ASP A 182 3.67 3.61 10.88
N LEU A 183 2.88 4.62 11.24
CA LEU A 183 2.14 5.41 10.25
C LEU A 183 3.08 6.14 9.28
N GLU A 184 4.16 6.73 9.78
CA GLU A 184 5.20 7.31 8.93
C GLU A 184 5.81 6.27 7.98
N PHE A 185 6.13 5.08 8.48
CA PHE A 185 6.65 3.98 7.65
C PHE A 185 5.64 3.55 6.57
N VAL A 186 4.36 3.39 6.93
CA VAL A 186 3.29 3.03 5.98
C VAL A 186 3.13 4.10 4.91
N PHE A 187 3.23 5.40 5.28
CA PHE A 187 3.22 6.49 4.32
C PHE A 187 4.38 6.41 3.33
N GLN A 188 5.62 6.18 3.81
CA GLN A 188 6.78 6.07 2.92
C GLN A 188 6.67 4.86 1.99
N ALA A 189 6.12 3.74 2.46
CA ALA A 189 5.82 2.58 1.62
C ALA A 189 4.73 2.90 0.58
N TRP A 190 3.64 3.56 0.97
CA TRP A 190 2.60 4.02 0.05
C TRP A 190 3.17 4.97 -1.01
N ARG A 191 3.95 5.96 -0.60
CA ARG A 191 4.56 6.94 -1.49
C ARG A 191 5.41 6.29 -2.59
N LYS A 192 6.09 5.21 -2.25
CA LYS A 192 7.01 4.49 -3.15
C LYS A 192 6.31 3.43 -4.00
N PHE A 193 5.35 2.71 -3.44
CA PHE A 193 4.80 1.49 -4.05
C PHE A 193 3.27 1.45 -4.13
N GLY A 194 2.58 2.29 -3.38
CA GLY A 194 1.13 2.17 -3.15
C GLY A 194 0.26 3.26 -3.74
N ARG A 195 0.82 4.21 -4.52
CA ARG A 195 0.06 5.37 -5.05
C ARG A 195 -1.14 4.98 -5.92
N ARG A 196 -1.08 3.82 -6.53
CA ARG A 196 -2.13 3.28 -7.40
C ARG A 196 -3.00 2.21 -6.72
N ARG A 197 -2.88 2.06 -5.39
CA ARG A 197 -3.48 0.98 -4.61
C ARG A 197 -4.12 1.49 -3.34
N MET A 198 -5.16 0.82 -2.85
CA MET A 198 -5.51 0.91 -1.45
C MET A 198 -4.38 0.30 -0.63
N THR A 199 -3.78 1.06 0.28
CA THR A 199 -2.58 0.62 1.02
C THR A 199 -2.78 0.77 2.52
N GLY A 200 -2.65 -0.30 3.28
CA GLY A 200 -2.85 -0.25 4.73
C GLY A 200 -2.60 -1.58 5.42
N GLY A 201 -2.92 -1.67 6.71
CA GLY A 201 -2.65 -2.84 7.54
C GLY A 201 -3.84 -3.74 7.82
N PHE A 202 -5.04 -3.36 7.39
CA PHE A 202 -6.26 -4.05 7.78
C PHE A 202 -6.89 -4.79 6.60
N THR A 203 -6.44 -6.04 6.39
CA THR A 203 -6.81 -6.87 5.22
C THR A 203 -8.12 -7.63 5.40
N ARG A 204 -8.79 -7.91 4.28
CA ARG A 204 -9.91 -8.84 4.15
C ARG A 204 -9.85 -9.56 2.80
N CYS A 205 -10.66 -10.63 2.70
CA CYS A 205 -10.76 -11.45 1.50
C CYS A 205 -12.18 -11.51 0.96
N ALA A 206 -12.31 -11.35 -0.34
CA ALA A 206 -13.45 -11.82 -1.10
C ALA A 206 -13.10 -13.21 -1.67
N VAL A 207 -13.84 -14.23 -1.28
CA VAL A 207 -13.62 -15.63 -1.67
C VAL A 207 -14.79 -16.10 -2.49
N GLN A 208 -14.54 -16.72 -3.65
CA GLN A 208 -15.61 -17.31 -4.44
C GLN A 208 -15.94 -18.71 -3.92
N GLU A 209 -17.19 -18.92 -3.58
CA GLU A 209 -17.72 -20.23 -3.15
C GLU A 209 -18.03 -21.13 -4.36
N ALA A 210 -18.20 -22.42 -4.12
CA ALA A 210 -18.52 -23.41 -5.18
C ALA A 210 -19.83 -23.10 -5.94
N ASN A 211 -20.75 -22.36 -5.33
CA ASN A 211 -22.00 -21.91 -5.95
C ASN A 211 -21.83 -20.67 -6.84
N GLY A 212 -20.59 -20.16 -6.97
CA GLY A 212 -20.27 -18.97 -7.74
C GLY A 212 -20.49 -17.65 -7.01
N ARG A 213 -21.04 -17.65 -5.81
CA ARG A 213 -21.22 -16.44 -4.99
C ARG A 213 -19.94 -16.04 -4.29
N TRP A 214 -19.83 -14.75 -3.97
CA TRP A 214 -18.70 -14.20 -3.23
C TRP A 214 -19.02 -14.09 -1.74
N LYS A 215 -18.07 -14.50 -0.93
CA LYS A 215 -18.14 -14.46 0.54
C LYS A 215 -17.04 -13.55 1.09
N TYR A 216 -17.40 -12.69 2.02
CA TYR A 216 -16.47 -11.87 2.78
C TYR A 216 -15.78 -12.69 3.87
N SER A 217 -14.46 -12.59 3.99
CA SER A 217 -13.64 -13.41 4.89
C SER A 217 -12.48 -12.62 5.52
N PHE A 218 -11.92 -13.17 6.59
CA PHE A 218 -10.80 -12.60 7.36
C PHE A 218 -9.42 -12.97 6.83
N CYS A 219 -9.29 -13.59 5.67
CA CYS A 219 -8.03 -14.04 5.07
C CYS A 219 -7.28 -15.01 6.00
N SER A 220 -7.87 -16.15 6.31
CA SER A 220 -7.25 -17.17 7.15
C SER A 220 -6.53 -18.21 6.31
N ALA A 221 -5.23 -18.43 6.58
CA ALA A 221 -4.45 -19.50 5.96
C ALA A 221 -5.03 -20.89 6.27
N ASP A 222 -5.61 -21.06 7.46
CA ASP A 222 -6.27 -22.31 7.86
C ASP A 222 -7.50 -22.62 6.99
N GLN A 223 -8.04 -21.60 6.29
CA GLN A 223 -9.13 -21.74 5.33
C GLN A 223 -8.62 -21.78 3.87
N GLY A 224 -7.33 -21.99 3.65
CA GLY A 224 -6.72 -22.02 2.31
C GLY A 224 -6.62 -20.64 1.65
N GLN A 225 -6.65 -19.56 2.45
CA GLN A 225 -6.57 -18.19 1.98
C GLN A 225 -5.18 -17.63 2.32
N ASP A 226 -4.24 -17.85 1.43
CA ASP A 226 -2.87 -17.31 1.50
C ASP A 226 -2.74 -15.96 0.78
N TYR A 227 -3.85 -15.33 0.44
CA TYR A 227 -3.96 -14.05 -0.26
C TYR A 227 -4.88 -13.08 0.48
N TYR A 228 -4.84 -11.82 0.08
CA TYR A 228 -5.82 -10.79 0.43
C TYR A 228 -6.18 -10.00 -0.82
N ASN A 229 -7.36 -9.37 -0.86
CA ASN A 229 -7.81 -8.56 -1.99
C ASN A 229 -8.63 -7.33 -1.58
N LEU A 230 -8.68 -7.04 -0.28
CA LEU A 230 -9.32 -5.87 0.29
C LEU A 230 -8.44 -5.28 1.40
N ILE A 231 -8.34 -3.95 1.44
CA ILE A 231 -7.84 -3.16 2.55
C ILE A 231 -8.98 -2.27 3.05
N LEU A 232 -9.29 -2.34 4.35
CA LEU A 232 -10.38 -1.56 4.93
C LEU A 232 -10.02 -0.08 5.07
N SER A 233 -10.96 0.79 4.72
CA SER A 233 -10.78 2.25 4.74
C SER A 233 -10.70 2.87 6.13
N GLY A 234 -10.85 2.09 7.18
CA GLY A 234 -10.60 2.54 8.56
C GLY A 234 -9.11 2.68 8.89
N LEU A 235 -8.20 2.15 8.06
CA LEU A 235 -6.75 2.18 8.27
C LEU A 235 -5.99 2.08 6.94
N ALA A 236 -6.20 3.03 6.02
CA ALA A 236 -5.68 2.92 4.65
C ALA A 236 -5.28 4.25 4.03
N PHE A 237 -4.18 4.27 3.28
CA PHE A 237 -3.87 5.32 2.34
C PHE A 237 -4.58 5.10 1.01
N ALA A 238 -5.10 6.20 0.47
CA ALA A 238 -5.61 6.32 -0.90
C ALA A 238 -5.05 7.59 -1.55
N HIS A 239 -4.87 7.59 -2.87
CA HIS A 239 -4.61 8.81 -3.61
C HIS A 239 -5.91 9.60 -3.74
N ILE A 240 -5.85 10.93 -3.56
CA ILE A 240 -7.04 11.81 -3.59
C ILE A 240 -7.85 11.68 -4.90
N SER A 241 -7.21 11.32 -6.02
CA SER A 241 -7.91 11.12 -7.29
C SER A 241 -8.94 9.99 -7.25
N PHE A 242 -8.74 8.97 -6.40
CA PHE A 242 -9.73 7.91 -6.21
C PHE A 242 -10.95 8.42 -5.45
N MET A 243 -10.75 9.30 -4.47
CA MET A 243 -11.84 9.96 -3.75
C MET A 243 -12.61 10.90 -4.69
N ASP A 244 -11.91 11.65 -5.55
CA ASP A 244 -12.52 12.53 -6.54
C ASP A 244 -13.36 11.73 -7.55
N TYR A 245 -12.84 10.60 -8.04
CA TYR A 245 -13.61 9.70 -8.89
C TYR A 245 -14.81 9.09 -8.14
N TYR A 246 -14.62 8.62 -6.90
CA TYR A 246 -15.69 8.10 -6.05
C TYR A 246 -16.84 9.10 -5.87
N SER A 247 -16.51 10.39 -5.73
CA SER A 247 -17.48 11.47 -5.56
C SER A 247 -18.04 12.03 -6.87
N SER A 248 -17.54 11.57 -8.02
CA SER A 248 -17.94 12.05 -9.34
C SER A 248 -19.41 11.81 -9.68
N GLN A 249 -19.86 12.43 -10.76
CA GLN A 249 -21.21 12.25 -11.28
C GLN A 249 -21.34 11.08 -12.27
N ASP A 250 -20.28 10.29 -12.43
CA ASP A 250 -20.34 9.07 -13.22
C ASP A 250 -21.35 8.07 -12.63
N GLU A 251 -21.97 7.28 -13.49
CA GLU A 251 -23.09 6.41 -13.14
C GLU A 251 -22.72 5.40 -12.03
N ILE A 252 -21.54 4.81 -12.11
CA ILE A 252 -21.11 3.80 -11.13
C ILE A 252 -20.85 4.39 -9.76
N PRO A 253 -20.03 5.44 -9.59
CA PRO A 253 -19.88 6.09 -8.30
C PRO A 253 -21.22 6.55 -7.68
N LYS A 254 -22.14 7.08 -8.49
CA LYS A 254 -23.49 7.44 -7.99
C LYS A 254 -24.23 6.25 -7.41
N ARG A 255 -24.26 5.13 -8.14
CA ARG A 255 -24.96 3.92 -7.70
C ARG A 255 -24.31 3.31 -6.48
N ILE A 256 -22.97 3.32 -6.40
CA ILE A 256 -22.23 2.88 -5.22
C ILE A 256 -22.63 3.72 -3.99
N ARG A 257 -22.57 5.05 -4.10
CA ARG A 257 -22.89 5.94 -2.97
C ARG A 257 -24.33 5.75 -2.50
N ALA A 258 -25.27 5.63 -3.45
CA ALA A 258 -26.67 5.34 -3.11
C ALA A 258 -26.82 3.98 -2.38
N TYR A 259 -26.07 2.96 -2.83
CA TYR A 259 -26.04 1.66 -2.17
C TYR A 259 -25.47 1.75 -0.73
N VAL A 260 -24.34 2.43 -0.57
CA VAL A 260 -23.71 2.64 0.74
C VAL A 260 -24.66 3.35 1.71
N ASP A 261 -25.35 4.40 1.27
CA ASP A 261 -26.30 5.15 2.10
C ASP A 261 -27.51 4.30 2.46
N GLN A 262 -28.05 3.52 1.51
CA GLN A 262 -29.17 2.65 1.74
C GLN A 262 -28.88 1.54 2.76
N HIS A 263 -27.67 0.94 2.72
CA HIS A 263 -27.29 -0.20 3.56
C HIS A 263 -26.47 0.22 4.78
N PHE A 264 -25.96 1.44 4.81
CA PHE A 264 -25.06 1.98 5.83
C PHE A 264 -23.85 1.05 6.07
N ASN A 265 -23.23 0.58 4.99
CA ASN A 265 -22.13 -0.39 4.98
C ASN A 265 -21.39 -0.40 3.64
N CYS A 266 -20.21 -1.00 3.59
CA CYS A 266 -19.49 -1.43 2.39
C CYS A 266 -18.83 -0.32 1.54
N GLU A 267 -18.64 0.87 2.07
CA GLU A 267 -17.90 1.95 1.40
C GLU A 267 -16.43 1.57 1.10
N ASP A 268 -15.83 0.78 2.00
CA ASP A 268 -14.48 0.26 1.88
C ASP A 268 -14.34 -0.82 0.78
N ILE A 269 -15.34 -1.73 0.69
CA ILE A 269 -15.42 -2.71 -0.40
C ILE A 269 -15.53 -1.97 -1.74
N ALA A 270 -16.42 -0.98 -1.81
CA ALA A 270 -16.62 -0.16 -3.00
C ALA A 270 -15.33 0.55 -3.44
N MET A 271 -14.58 1.12 -2.49
CA MET A 271 -13.31 1.79 -2.76
C MET A 271 -12.28 0.83 -3.37
N ASN A 272 -12.15 -0.39 -2.81
CA ASN A 272 -11.26 -1.41 -3.38
C ASN A 272 -11.69 -1.83 -4.79
N TYR A 273 -13.00 -1.99 -5.03
CA TYR A 273 -13.52 -2.29 -6.36
C TYR A 273 -13.16 -1.20 -7.38
N LEU A 274 -13.38 0.06 -7.03
CA LEU A 274 -13.05 1.19 -7.90
C LEU A 274 -11.55 1.29 -8.17
N VAL A 275 -10.73 1.20 -7.14
CA VAL A 275 -9.27 1.32 -7.29
C VAL A 275 -8.73 0.18 -8.16
N SER A 276 -9.12 -1.07 -7.90
CA SER A 276 -8.69 -2.21 -8.71
C SER A 276 -9.18 -2.12 -10.16
N LEU A 277 -10.41 -1.64 -10.37
CA LEU A 277 -10.96 -1.42 -11.71
C LEU A 277 -10.15 -0.39 -12.51
N LEU A 278 -9.87 0.77 -11.90
CA LEU A 278 -9.19 1.89 -12.55
C LEU A 278 -7.70 1.62 -12.81
N THR A 279 -7.07 0.88 -11.92
CA THR A 279 -5.60 0.71 -11.96
C THR A 279 -5.14 -0.62 -12.50
N GLY A 280 -5.99 -1.65 -12.45
CA GLY A 280 -5.60 -3.03 -12.72
C GLY A 280 -4.65 -3.60 -11.65
N GLU A 281 -4.60 -3.00 -10.45
CA GLU A 281 -3.71 -3.40 -9.35
C GLU A 281 -4.52 -3.79 -8.12
N GLY A 282 -4.05 -4.82 -7.39
CA GLY A 282 -4.61 -5.21 -6.10
C GLY A 282 -4.16 -4.26 -4.97
N PRO A 283 -4.74 -4.38 -3.77
CA PRO A 283 -4.34 -3.59 -2.63
C PRO A 283 -2.91 -3.91 -2.16
N LEU A 284 -2.32 -3.06 -1.32
CA LEU A 284 -0.98 -3.27 -0.76
C LEU A 284 -1.04 -3.35 0.75
N LEU A 285 -0.75 -4.52 1.33
CA LEU A 285 -0.59 -4.68 2.77
C LEU A 285 0.76 -4.11 3.21
N VAL A 286 0.71 -3.15 4.13
CA VAL A 286 1.90 -2.63 4.82
C VAL A 286 1.69 -2.77 6.32
N LYS A 287 2.53 -3.58 6.93
CA LYS A 287 2.53 -3.80 8.38
C LYS A 287 3.48 -2.81 9.04
N GLY A 288 3.09 -2.25 10.18
CA GLY A 288 4.02 -1.57 11.09
C GLY A 288 4.95 -2.57 11.80
N LYS A 289 5.90 -2.06 12.56
CA LYS A 289 6.69 -2.87 13.49
C LYS A 289 5.80 -3.46 14.58
N ASP A 290 4.85 -2.64 15.05
CA ASP A 290 3.84 -3.03 16.02
C ASP A 290 2.49 -3.28 15.31
N ALA A 291 1.64 -4.07 15.95
CA ALA A 291 0.26 -4.17 15.52
C ALA A 291 -0.44 -2.81 15.69
N TYR A 292 -1.37 -2.50 14.79
CA TYR A 292 -2.25 -1.35 14.97
C TYR A 292 -3.10 -1.50 16.23
N VAL A 293 -3.46 -0.38 16.84
CA VAL A 293 -4.35 -0.33 18.00
C VAL A 293 -5.78 -0.22 17.50
N SER A 294 -6.66 -1.08 17.98
CA SER A 294 -8.10 -1.02 17.66
C SER A 294 -8.92 -1.11 18.94
N PHE A 295 -9.79 -0.14 19.12
CA PHE A 295 -10.80 -0.13 20.18
C PHE A 295 -12.10 -0.60 19.55
N VAL A 296 -12.54 -1.84 19.81
CA VAL A 296 -13.82 -2.32 19.30
C VAL A 296 -14.94 -1.74 20.16
N PRO A 297 -15.68 -0.71 19.69
CA PRO A 297 -16.76 -0.13 20.47
C PRO A 297 -17.93 -1.12 20.55
N ALA A 298 -18.52 -1.25 21.74
CA ALA A 298 -19.64 -2.19 21.98
C ALA A 298 -20.83 -1.98 21.03
N ASN A 299 -21.01 -0.76 20.53
CA ASN A 299 -22.11 -0.35 19.64
C ASN A 299 -21.63 -0.02 18.21
N GLY A 300 -20.48 -0.53 17.77
CA GLY A 300 -19.94 -0.31 16.42
C GLY A 300 -20.80 -1.00 15.35
N ILE A 301 -20.70 -0.50 14.11
CA ILE A 301 -21.36 -1.14 12.95
C ILE A 301 -20.87 -2.57 12.79
N SER A 302 -19.58 -2.81 12.99
CA SER A 302 -18.92 -4.11 12.86
C SER A 302 -19.36 -5.16 13.88
N THR A 303 -19.97 -4.75 15.00
CA THR A 303 -20.46 -5.66 16.04
C THR A 303 -21.93 -6.03 15.90
N ARG A 304 -22.63 -5.45 14.90
CA ARG A 304 -24.05 -5.74 14.66
C ARG A 304 -24.24 -7.17 14.16
N PRO A 305 -25.27 -7.90 14.62
CA PRO A 305 -25.64 -9.19 14.05
C PRO A 305 -25.85 -9.09 12.54
N GLY A 306 -25.40 -10.08 11.78
CA GLY A 306 -25.53 -10.08 10.31
C GLY A 306 -24.55 -9.17 9.55
N HIS A 307 -23.60 -8.53 10.24
CA HIS A 307 -22.65 -7.63 9.59
C HIS A 307 -21.80 -8.35 8.52
N ILE A 308 -21.28 -9.54 8.79
CA ILE A 308 -20.45 -10.32 7.86
C ILE A 308 -21.26 -10.80 6.65
N GLU A 309 -22.50 -11.24 6.89
CA GLU A 309 -23.44 -11.65 5.85
C GLU A 309 -23.80 -10.46 4.93
N ALA A 310 -24.07 -9.29 5.52
CA ALA A 310 -24.33 -8.06 4.76
C ALA A 310 -23.14 -7.69 3.87
N ARG A 311 -21.90 -7.82 4.36
CA ARG A 311 -20.68 -7.56 3.56
C ARG A 311 -20.49 -8.59 2.45
N SER A 312 -20.86 -9.85 2.67
CA SER A 312 -20.88 -10.86 1.62
C SER A 312 -21.93 -10.52 0.54
N GLN A 313 -23.10 -9.99 0.96
CA GLN A 313 -24.09 -9.52 0.00
C GLN A 313 -23.57 -8.32 -0.80
N CYS A 314 -22.90 -7.34 -0.18
CA CYS A 314 -22.28 -6.21 -0.89
C CYS A 314 -21.32 -6.67 -2.00
N LEU A 315 -20.48 -7.69 -1.74
CA LEU A 315 -19.59 -8.25 -2.77
C LEU A 315 -20.36 -8.74 -3.99
N ASN A 316 -21.48 -9.42 -3.79
CA ASN A 316 -22.31 -9.93 -4.87
C ASN A 316 -23.04 -8.81 -5.61
N ASP A 317 -23.63 -7.87 -4.89
CA ASP A 317 -24.37 -6.75 -5.47
C ASP A 317 -23.43 -5.83 -6.29
N TYR A 318 -22.20 -5.58 -5.79
CA TYR A 318 -21.19 -4.86 -6.54
C TYR A 318 -20.72 -5.65 -7.76
N ASN A 319 -20.53 -6.97 -7.64
CA ASN A 319 -20.19 -7.80 -8.79
C ASN A 319 -21.26 -7.73 -9.89
N GLU A 320 -22.54 -7.69 -9.52
CA GLU A 320 -23.63 -7.46 -10.47
C GLU A 320 -23.64 -6.05 -11.05
N LEU A 321 -23.39 -5.04 -10.21
CA LEU A 321 -23.30 -3.63 -10.61
C LEU A 321 -22.17 -3.40 -11.62
N PHE A 322 -21.00 -3.95 -11.33
CA PHE A 322 -19.80 -3.82 -12.19
C PHE A 322 -19.82 -4.83 -13.35
N LYS A 323 -20.69 -5.84 -13.33
CA LYS A 323 -20.74 -6.98 -14.26
C LYS A 323 -19.44 -7.77 -14.35
N CYS A 324 -18.63 -7.71 -13.29
CA CYS A 324 -17.36 -8.39 -13.17
C CYS A 324 -16.84 -8.29 -11.74
N MET A 325 -15.85 -9.10 -11.38
CA MET A 325 -15.11 -9.00 -10.13
C MET A 325 -13.76 -8.32 -10.38
N PRO A 326 -13.61 -7.03 -10.07
CA PRO A 326 -12.35 -6.30 -10.34
C PRO A 326 -11.28 -6.54 -9.27
N LEU A 327 -11.62 -7.14 -8.12
CA LEU A 327 -10.66 -7.38 -7.04
C LEU A 327 -9.54 -8.32 -7.47
N ILE A 328 -8.32 -7.98 -7.11
CA ILE A 328 -7.10 -8.71 -7.46
C ILE A 328 -6.49 -9.28 -6.19
N ASN A 329 -6.17 -10.57 -6.22
CA ASN A 329 -5.51 -11.25 -5.12
C ASN A 329 -4.05 -10.84 -5.03
N GLU A 330 -3.60 -10.49 -3.83
CA GLU A 330 -2.21 -10.18 -3.51
C GLU A 330 -1.71 -11.12 -2.41
N THR A 331 -0.45 -11.52 -2.51
CA THR A 331 0.19 -12.43 -1.55
C THR A 331 1.38 -11.79 -0.85
N VAL A 332 1.88 -10.67 -1.41
CA VAL A 332 3.09 -9.96 -0.93
C VAL A 332 2.71 -8.81 -0.01
N HIS A 333 3.51 -8.57 1.02
CA HIS A 333 3.35 -7.41 1.89
C HIS A 333 4.70 -6.72 2.15
N ILE A 334 4.63 -5.50 2.68
CA ILE A 334 5.79 -4.73 3.13
C ILE A 334 5.74 -4.66 4.65
N GLU A 335 6.89 -4.91 5.28
CA GLU A 335 7.08 -4.72 6.73
C GLU A 335 8.47 -4.12 7.01
N PRO A 336 8.69 -3.49 8.17
CA PRO A 336 10.00 -2.95 8.53
C PRO A 336 11.05 -4.04 8.59
N GLY A 337 12.12 -3.89 7.80
CA GLY A 337 13.26 -4.80 7.84
C GLY A 337 14.16 -4.55 9.06
N VAL A 338 14.86 -5.59 9.51
CA VAL A 338 15.95 -5.46 10.48
C VAL A 338 17.25 -5.28 9.73
N ILE A 339 17.93 -4.14 9.91
CA ILE A 339 19.29 -3.95 9.43
C ILE A 339 20.21 -4.54 10.49
N ILE A 340 20.85 -5.67 10.16
CA ILE A 340 21.90 -6.25 11.00
C ILE A 340 23.22 -5.62 10.52
N SER A 341 23.79 -4.78 11.35
CA SER A 341 25.12 -4.16 11.13
C SER A 341 26.21 -5.07 11.65
#